data_df37138d5db592fdad76e53d2db6612d
#
_entry.id   df37138d5db592fdad76e53d2db6612d
#
_cell.length_a   1.000
_cell.length_b   1.000
_cell.length_c   1.000
_cell.angle_alpha   90.00
_cell.angle_beta   90.00
_cell.angle_gamma   90.00
#
_symmetry.space_group_name_H-M   'P 1'
#
loop_
_entity.id
_entity.type
_entity.pdbx_description
1 polymer ?
#
loop_
_entity_poly.entity_id
_entity_poly.type
_entity_poly.pdbx_seq_one_letter_code
_entity_poly.pdbx_strand_id
1 'polypeptide(L)'
;MRKLDLEEVRQFIEEQTPETKIYIGCDSERFNIGGFWYADYVLAIVVHINGNNGCKLFGEVQRERDYDQKVNRPRYRLMTEVYKLSELYIKLADVLEGRDVEVHLDINPNEMHGSSC
;
A
#
# COMPACT_ATOMS: atom_id res chain seq x y z
N MET A 1 -4.37 12.63 -4.77
CA MET A 1 -4.79 11.24 -5.05
C MET A 1 -6.08 10.96 -4.30
N ARG A 2 -7.07 10.42 -4.96
CA ARG A 2 -8.33 10.11 -4.29
C ARG A 2 -8.19 8.85 -3.43
N LYS A 3 -9.09 8.70 -2.46
CA LYS A 3 -9.09 7.55 -1.57
C LYS A 3 -9.33 6.24 -2.30
N LEU A 4 -8.77 5.16 -1.77
CA LEU A 4 -9.04 3.82 -2.25
C LEU A 4 -10.52 3.48 -2.07
N ASP A 5 -11.13 3.03 -3.16
CA ASP A 5 -12.44 2.41 -3.10
C ASP A 5 -12.23 0.91 -2.96
N LEU A 6 -12.39 0.40 -1.73
CA LEU A 6 -12.12 -1.00 -1.44
C LEU A 6 -13.03 -1.96 -2.20
N GLU A 7 -14.26 -1.55 -2.48
CA GLU A 7 -15.16 -2.40 -3.28
C GLU A 7 -14.67 -2.52 -4.71
N GLU A 8 -14.16 -1.44 -5.29
CA GLU A 8 -13.56 -1.47 -6.62
C GLU A 8 -12.35 -2.40 -6.66
N VAL A 9 -11.48 -2.30 -5.64
CA VAL A 9 -10.29 -3.16 -5.53
C VAL A 9 -10.71 -4.62 -5.39
N ARG A 10 -11.65 -4.92 -4.51
CA ARG A 10 -12.15 -6.27 -4.28
C ARG A 10 -12.73 -6.87 -5.55
N GLN A 11 -13.57 -6.12 -6.22
CA GLN A 11 -14.19 -6.57 -7.47
C GLN A 11 -13.14 -6.85 -8.54
N PHE A 12 -12.16 -5.97 -8.66
CA PHE A 12 -11.10 -6.16 -9.64
C PHE A 12 -10.29 -7.43 -9.36
N ILE A 13 -9.96 -7.69 -8.09
CA ILE A 13 -9.22 -8.90 -7.70
C ILE A 13 -10.05 -10.16 -8.01
N GLU A 14 -11.32 -10.14 -7.67
CA GLU A 14 -12.20 -11.29 -7.91
C GLU A 14 -12.31 -11.67 -9.39
N GLU A 15 -12.20 -10.69 -10.27
CA GLU A 15 -12.26 -10.90 -11.72
C GLU A 15 -10.99 -11.53 -12.30
N GLN A 16 -9.91 -11.57 -11.52
CA GLN A 16 -8.64 -12.10 -12.01
C GLN A 16 -8.55 -13.61 -11.82
N THR A 17 -7.71 -14.25 -12.65
CA THR A 17 -7.44 -15.68 -12.52
C THR A 17 -6.77 -15.99 -11.17
N PRO A 18 -6.92 -17.22 -10.64
CA PRO A 18 -6.37 -17.55 -9.31
C PRO A 18 -4.87 -17.39 -9.17
N GLU A 19 -4.10 -17.54 -10.24
CA GLU A 19 -2.64 -17.44 -10.21
C GLU A 19 -2.14 -15.99 -10.25
N THR A 20 -3.03 -15.01 -10.35
CA THR A 20 -2.66 -13.60 -10.37
C THR A 20 -1.92 -13.21 -9.09
N LYS A 21 -0.75 -12.58 -9.26
CA LYS A 21 0.04 -12.09 -8.14
C LYS A 21 -0.41 -10.69 -7.74
N ILE A 22 -0.42 -10.46 -6.42
CA ILE A 22 -0.83 -9.19 -5.85
C ILE A 22 0.26 -8.68 -4.92
N TYR A 23 0.59 -7.39 -5.04
CA TYR A 23 1.52 -6.72 -4.14
C TYR A 23 0.77 -5.67 -3.36
N ILE A 24 1.02 -5.61 -2.06
CA ILE A 24 0.45 -4.59 -1.18
C ILE A 24 1.61 -3.93 -0.45
N GLY A 25 1.68 -2.62 -0.50
CA GLY A 25 2.79 -1.91 0.12
C GLY A 25 2.37 -0.61 0.79
N CYS A 26 3.21 -0.17 1.71
CA CYS A 26 3.09 1.14 2.35
C CYS A 26 4.47 1.74 2.52
N ASP A 27 4.59 3.02 2.18
CA ASP A 27 5.79 3.80 2.41
C ASP A 27 5.39 5.13 3.03
N SER A 28 6.32 5.79 3.70
CA SER A 28 6.03 7.09 4.29
C SER A 28 7.17 8.06 4.05
N GLU A 29 6.80 9.33 3.95
CA GLU A 29 7.74 10.42 3.79
C GLU A 29 7.42 11.50 4.82
N ARG A 30 8.44 11.91 5.57
CA ARG A 30 8.34 12.91 6.63
C ARG A 30 8.66 14.29 6.07
N PHE A 31 7.89 15.28 6.49
CA PHE A 31 8.14 16.68 6.08
C PHE A 31 7.63 17.64 7.14
N ASN A 32 8.12 18.89 7.06
CA ASN A 32 7.76 19.94 8.01
C ASN A 32 6.94 21.03 7.31
N ILE A 33 5.83 21.42 7.95
CA ILE A 33 5.04 22.57 7.50
C ILE A 33 4.80 23.46 8.73
N GLY A 34 5.29 24.70 8.64
CA GLY A 34 5.05 25.68 9.69
C GLY A 34 5.55 25.30 11.07
N GLY A 35 6.62 24.53 11.14
CA GLY A 35 7.20 24.08 12.39
C GLY A 35 6.63 22.80 12.95
N PHE A 36 5.65 22.23 12.28
CA PHE A 36 5.05 20.95 12.68
C PHE A 36 5.44 19.84 11.71
N TRP A 37 5.70 18.65 12.25
CA TRP A 37 6.06 17.50 11.45
C TRP A 37 4.84 16.67 11.07
N TYR A 38 4.86 16.26 9.82
CA TYR A 38 3.82 15.41 9.21
C TYR A 38 4.47 14.25 8.49
N ALA A 39 3.68 13.26 8.18
CA ALA A 39 4.09 12.18 7.29
C ALA A 39 2.99 11.90 6.29
N ASP A 40 3.38 11.67 5.04
CA ASP A 40 2.49 11.15 4.01
C ASP A 40 2.70 9.65 3.92
N TYR A 41 1.63 8.90 4.13
CA TYR A 41 1.63 7.44 4.01
C TYR A 41 1.02 7.07 2.66
N VAL A 42 1.81 6.42 1.83
CA VAL A 42 1.38 5.97 0.51
C VAL A 42 1.02 4.49 0.62
N LEU A 43 -0.25 4.19 0.43
CA LEU A 43 -0.73 2.81 0.34
C LEU A 43 -0.88 2.45 -1.12
N ALA A 44 -0.36 1.31 -1.52
CA ALA A 44 -0.41 0.87 -2.91
C ALA A 44 -0.76 -0.60 -3.02
N ILE A 45 -1.58 -0.93 -3.99
CA ILE A 45 -1.95 -2.30 -4.33
C ILE A 45 -1.70 -2.47 -5.82
N VAL A 46 -0.90 -3.45 -6.19
CA VAL A 46 -0.64 -3.81 -7.59
C VAL A 46 -1.26 -5.18 -7.85
N VAL A 47 -2.17 -5.24 -8.79
CA VAL A 47 -2.87 -6.48 -9.17
C VAL A 47 -2.51 -6.82 -10.60
N HIS A 48 -1.88 -7.97 -10.82
CA HIS A 48 -1.59 -8.44 -12.16
C HIS A 48 -2.91 -8.83 -12.87
N ILE A 49 -2.96 -8.60 -14.17
CA ILE A 49 -4.16 -8.89 -14.95
C ILE A 49 -4.03 -10.29 -15.53
N ASN A 50 -4.92 -11.19 -15.11
CA ASN A 50 -4.99 -12.56 -15.61
C ASN A 50 -3.61 -13.22 -15.70
N GLY A 51 -2.92 -13.25 -14.57
CA GLY A 51 -1.58 -13.82 -14.48
C GLY A 51 -0.51 -12.79 -14.78
N ASN A 52 -0.19 -12.53 -16.03
CA ASN A 52 0.92 -11.67 -16.41
C ASN A 52 0.62 -10.82 -17.65
N ASN A 53 -0.59 -10.35 -17.79
CA ASN A 53 -1.02 -9.51 -18.91
C ASN A 53 -1.14 -8.03 -18.50
N GLY A 54 -0.07 -7.51 -17.90
CA GLY A 54 -0.06 -6.16 -17.36
C GLY A 54 -0.51 -6.13 -15.92
N CYS A 55 -0.66 -4.94 -15.36
CA CYS A 55 -1.14 -4.79 -13.99
C CYS A 55 -1.96 -3.52 -13.81
N LYS A 56 -2.73 -3.50 -12.73
CA LYS A 56 -3.48 -2.33 -12.29
C LYS A 56 -2.97 -1.87 -10.95
N LEU A 57 -2.73 -0.56 -10.83
CA LEU A 57 -2.27 0.07 -9.60
C LEU A 57 -3.43 0.81 -8.96
N PHE A 58 -3.66 0.51 -7.68
CA PHE A 58 -4.56 1.28 -6.82
C PHE A 58 -3.71 1.93 -5.73
N GLY A 59 -4.04 3.14 -5.35
CA GLY A 59 -3.29 3.79 -4.30
C GLY A 59 -4.02 4.96 -3.65
N GLU A 60 -3.55 5.31 -2.45
CA GLU A 60 -3.99 6.53 -1.80
C GLU A 60 -2.86 7.07 -0.93
N VAL A 61 -2.89 8.38 -0.67
CA VAL A 61 -1.98 9.05 0.24
C VAL A 61 -2.78 9.54 1.44
N GLN A 62 -2.31 9.18 2.63
CA GLN A 62 -2.91 9.64 3.89
C GLN A 62 -1.90 10.50 4.62
N ARG A 63 -2.24 11.78 4.87
CA ARG A 63 -1.37 12.70 5.60
C ARG A 63 -1.78 12.74 7.06
N GLU A 64 -0.79 12.57 7.95
CA GLU A 64 -1.00 12.60 9.39
C GLU A 64 0.12 13.34 10.09
N ARG A 65 -0.11 13.76 11.32
CA ARG A 65 0.95 14.32 12.16
C ARG A 65 1.96 13.25 12.47
N ASP A 66 3.24 13.63 12.44
CA ASP A 66 4.33 12.74 12.83
C ASP A 66 4.76 13.12 14.25
N TYR A 67 4.58 12.17 15.17
CA TYR A 67 4.90 12.36 16.58
C TYR A 67 6.28 11.84 16.96
N ASP A 68 7.06 11.37 15.98
CA ASP A 68 8.43 10.96 16.24
C ASP A 68 9.27 12.16 16.64
N GLN A 69 9.90 12.07 17.79
CA GLN A 69 10.74 13.13 18.32
C GLN A 69 12.17 13.06 17.78
N LYS A 70 12.59 11.91 17.31
CA LYS A 70 13.95 11.66 16.83
C LYS A 70 13.95 11.33 15.33
N VAL A 71 14.61 12.19 14.57
CA VAL A 71 14.69 12.07 13.11
C VAL A 71 15.31 10.73 12.67
N ASN A 72 16.27 10.23 13.44
CA ASN A 72 17.03 9.03 13.07
C ASN A 72 16.36 7.72 13.50
N ARG A 73 15.19 7.80 14.11
CA ARG A 73 14.44 6.62 14.57
C ARG A 73 12.98 6.76 14.18
N PRO A 74 12.64 6.42 12.95
CA PRO A 74 11.27 6.57 12.46
C PRO A 74 10.33 5.49 13.01
N ARG A 75 10.34 5.31 14.32
CA ARG A 75 9.61 4.25 14.99
C ARG A 75 8.10 4.40 14.84
N TYR A 76 7.62 5.62 15.07
CA TYR A 76 6.19 5.92 14.95
C TYR A 76 5.71 5.69 13.53
N ARG A 77 6.45 6.20 12.54
CA ARG A 77 6.09 6.03 11.14
C ARG A 77 6.09 4.56 10.72
N LEU A 78 7.12 3.81 11.14
CA LEU A 78 7.21 2.40 10.80
C LEU A 78 6.04 1.61 11.40
N MET A 79 5.73 1.86 12.67
CA MET A 79 4.58 1.22 13.31
C MET A 79 3.27 1.59 12.64
N THR A 80 3.12 2.85 12.23
CA THR A 80 1.92 3.32 11.53
C THR A 80 1.80 2.66 10.15
N GLU A 81 2.91 2.50 9.43
CA GLU A 81 2.92 1.77 8.16
C GLU A 81 2.44 0.33 8.34
N VAL A 82 2.97 -0.37 9.35
CA VAL A 82 2.56 -1.74 9.65
C VAL A 82 1.07 -1.81 9.98
N TYR A 83 0.60 -0.88 10.79
CA TYR A 83 -0.81 -0.82 11.18
C TYR A 83 -1.72 -0.61 9.96
N LYS A 84 -1.37 0.34 9.11
CA LYS A 84 -2.16 0.64 7.91
C LYS A 84 -2.18 -0.52 6.92
N LEU A 85 -1.04 -1.19 6.73
CA LEU A 85 -0.95 -2.37 5.89
C LEU A 85 -1.78 -3.52 6.44
N SER A 86 -1.70 -3.76 7.76
CA SER A 86 -2.46 -4.83 8.40
C SER A 86 -3.96 -4.60 8.27
N GLU A 87 -4.40 -3.37 8.46
CA GLU A 87 -5.80 -3.01 8.32
C GLU A 87 -6.28 -3.21 6.89
N LEU A 88 -5.49 -2.77 5.92
CA LEU A 88 -5.81 -2.95 4.51
C LEU A 88 -5.90 -4.43 4.14
N TYR A 89 -4.92 -5.23 4.60
CA TYR A 89 -4.91 -6.67 4.34
C TYR A 89 -6.16 -7.34 4.91
N ILE A 90 -6.52 -7.00 6.15
CA ILE A 90 -7.71 -7.58 6.79
C ILE A 90 -8.98 -7.27 6.00
N LYS A 91 -9.10 -6.04 5.51
CA LYS A 91 -10.26 -5.62 4.73
C LYS A 91 -10.39 -6.32 3.37
N LEU A 92 -9.27 -6.84 2.87
CA LEU A 92 -9.22 -7.55 1.59
C LEU A 92 -9.04 -9.06 1.74
N ALA A 93 -8.93 -9.56 2.97
CA ALA A 93 -8.52 -10.94 3.24
C ALA A 93 -9.35 -11.99 2.49
N ASP A 94 -10.63 -11.77 2.39
CA ASP A 94 -11.55 -12.72 1.73
C ASP A 94 -11.25 -12.87 0.23
N VAL A 95 -10.90 -11.78 -0.46
CA VAL A 95 -10.57 -11.84 -1.90
C VAL A 95 -9.12 -12.22 -2.14
N LEU A 96 -8.27 -12.09 -1.12
CA LEU A 96 -6.85 -12.46 -1.22
C LEU A 96 -6.60 -13.94 -0.91
N GLU A 97 -7.55 -14.61 -0.27
CA GLU A 97 -7.38 -16.00 0.14
C GLU A 97 -7.07 -16.90 -1.06
N GLY A 98 -6.03 -17.72 -0.90
CA GLY A 98 -5.61 -18.65 -1.95
C GLY A 98 -4.80 -18.02 -3.07
N ARG A 99 -4.54 -16.71 -3.00
CA ARG A 99 -3.76 -16.00 -4.02
C ARG A 99 -2.34 -15.75 -3.55
N ASP A 100 -1.43 -15.52 -4.51
CA ASP A 100 -0.04 -15.16 -4.24
C ASP A 100 0.02 -13.67 -3.90
N VAL A 101 0.20 -13.36 -2.62
CA VAL A 101 0.24 -11.97 -2.13
C VAL A 101 1.58 -11.70 -1.49
N GLU A 102 2.22 -10.61 -1.90
CA GLU A 102 3.43 -10.10 -1.28
C GLU A 102 3.14 -8.78 -0.59
N VAL A 103 3.61 -8.64 0.65
CA VAL A 103 3.42 -7.43 1.45
C VAL A 103 4.78 -6.77 1.65
N HIS A 104 4.87 -5.48 1.37
CA HIS A 104 6.11 -4.72 1.45
C HIS A 104 5.98 -3.49 2.33
N LEU A 105 7.00 -3.26 3.17
CA LEU A 105 7.17 -2.01 3.90
C LEU A 105 8.28 -1.22 3.23
N ASP A 106 8.17 0.10 3.25
CA ASP A 106 9.17 1.02 2.71
C ASP A 106 9.49 0.80 1.23
N ILE A 107 8.50 0.33 0.47
CA ILE A 107 8.64 0.19 -0.98
C ILE A 107 7.76 1.21 -1.68
N ASN A 108 8.33 1.93 -2.65
CA ASN A 108 7.53 2.89 -3.39
C ASN A 108 6.80 2.23 -4.56
N PRO A 109 5.67 2.83 -4.99
CA PRO A 109 4.88 2.25 -6.10
C PRO A 109 5.66 2.11 -7.40
N ASN A 110 6.64 2.98 -7.64
CA ASN A 110 7.43 2.91 -8.86
C ASN A 110 8.29 1.65 -8.92
N GLU A 111 8.87 1.25 -7.77
CA GLU A 111 9.65 0.03 -7.69
C GLU A 111 8.76 -1.21 -7.90
N MET A 112 7.60 -1.22 -7.28
CA MET A 112 6.62 -2.30 -7.46
C MET A 112 6.17 -2.39 -8.91
N HIS A 113 5.85 -1.26 -9.50
CA HIS A 113 5.39 -1.16 -10.88
C HIS A 113 6.49 -1.58 -11.86
N GLY A 114 7.70 -1.06 -11.68
CA GLY A 114 8.82 -1.34 -12.57
C GLY A 114 9.26 -2.80 -12.57
N SER A 115 9.14 -3.48 -11.43
CA SER A 115 9.55 -4.89 -11.32
C SER A 115 8.44 -5.87 -11.68
N SER A 116 7.18 -5.44 -11.65
CA SER A 116 6.03 -6.33 -11.71
C SER A 116 5.23 -6.22 -13.01
N CYS A 117 5.32 -5.09 -13.66
CA CYS A 117 4.60 -4.82 -14.89
C CYS A 117 5.53 -4.57 -16.05
#